data_b14aec57ed27349dd467a09dc621d791
#
_entry.id   b14aec57ed27349dd467a09dc621d791
#
_cell.length_a   1.000
_cell.length_b   1.000
_cell.length_c   1.000
_cell.angle_alpha   90.00
_cell.angle_beta   90.00
_cell.angle_gamma   90.00
#
_symmetry.space_group_name_H-M   'P 1'
#
loop_
_entity.id
_entity.type
_entity.pdbx_description
1 polymer ?
#
loop_
_entity_poly.entity_id
_entity_poly.type
_entity_poly.pdbx_seq_one_letter_code
_entity_poly.pdbx_strand_id
1 'polypeptide(L)'
;LKKNYAQFLRIKNHETEYRIFNILNKISIYLNLNKNIRNMAAYYYKKITKNEEKVINNISLIAFCIFFSVRKENHNAPITIKEISEAFQNFGHRVNPRLILRDGIKYKHHLTKDVPPHKCEDYITRLIWDVMNHNELEDRLIKKDSRWSKKEDHIELTKKCRDVLKMLTFRVRGGRNPFILTGAVIYLADKLLAKEYKKKAILTQNIISEATKIAEYSIRDHYVNLLKPLFINSSSE
;
A
#
# COMPACT_ATOMS: atom_id res chain seq x y z
N LEU A 1 34.22 25.47 29.76
CA LEU A 1 32.93 24.81 30.01
C LEU A 1 31.97 24.91 28.80
N LYS A 2 31.79 26.08 28.16
CA LYS A 2 30.87 26.25 27.01
C LYS A 2 31.28 25.45 25.74
N LYS A 3 32.59 25.31 25.44
CA LYS A 3 33.07 24.53 24.28
C LYS A 3 32.78 23.03 24.41
N ASN A 4 32.88 22.47 25.60
CA ASN A 4 32.61 21.06 25.86
C ASN A 4 31.11 20.74 25.74
N TYR A 5 30.24 21.68 26.13
CA TYR A 5 28.77 21.50 26.04
C TYR A 5 28.31 21.48 24.58
N ALA A 6 28.84 22.34 23.73
CA ALA A 6 28.55 22.36 22.28
C ALA A 6 29.03 21.08 21.57
N GLN A 7 30.17 20.54 21.99
CA GLN A 7 30.72 19.29 21.48
C GLN A 7 29.86 18.06 21.93
N PHE A 8 29.42 18.08 23.19
CA PHE A 8 28.53 17.05 23.73
C PHE A 8 27.15 17.07 23.06
N LEU A 9 26.57 18.21 22.75
CA LEU A 9 25.34 18.35 21.99
C LEU A 9 25.49 17.85 20.54
N ARG A 10 26.63 18.08 19.89
CA ARG A 10 26.94 17.52 18.57
C ARG A 10 26.98 16.00 18.58
N ILE A 11 27.65 15.38 19.55
CA ILE A 11 27.75 13.92 19.70
C ILE A 11 26.33 13.33 19.92
N LYS A 12 25.53 13.95 20.76
CA LYS A 12 24.16 13.48 21.06
C LYS A 12 23.23 13.54 19.83
N ASN A 13 23.38 14.58 19.00
CA ASN A 13 22.62 14.68 17.74
C ASN A 13 23.03 13.62 16.72
N HIS A 14 24.33 13.33 16.60
CA HIS A 14 24.84 12.27 15.73
C HIS A 14 24.38 10.88 16.17
N GLU A 15 24.33 10.60 17.47
CA GLU A 15 23.85 9.32 17.99
C GLU A 15 22.39 9.07 17.64
N THR A 16 21.53 10.07 17.83
CA THR A 16 20.10 9.95 17.48
C THR A 16 19.92 9.74 15.98
N GLU A 17 20.63 10.50 15.16
CA GLU A 17 20.58 10.36 13.70
C GLU A 17 21.05 8.96 13.26
N TYR A 18 22.15 8.47 13.81
CA TYR A 18 22.68 7.14 13.53
C TYR A 18 21.66 6.03 13.91
N ARG A 19 21.05 6.12 15.07
CA ARG A 19 19.99 5.17 15.49
C ARG A 19 18.82 5.17 14.51
N ILE A 20 18.36 6.33 14.08
CA ILE A 20 17.23 6.45 13.15
C ILE A 20 17.57 5.87 11.78
N PHE A 21 18.79 6.10 11.27
CA PHE A 21 19.19 5.52 9.99
C PHE A 21 19.41 4.02 10.05
N ASN A 22 19.82 3.46 11.18
CA ASN A 22 19.86 2.03 11.39
C ASN A 22 18.43 1.43 11.36
N ILE A 23 17.47 2.09 11.99
CA ILE A 23 16.05 1.69 11.92
C ILE A 23 15.56 1.77 10.46
N LEU A 24 15.81 2.89 9.77
CA LEU A 24 15.46 3.06 8.37
C LEU A 24 16.02 1.92 7.50
N ASN A 25 17.27 1.54 7.69
CA ASN A 25 17.88 0.44 6.94
C ASN A 25 17.18 -0.90 7.22
N LYS A 26 16.92 -1.26 8.49
CA LYS A 26 16.22 -2.48 8.86
C LYS A 26 14.80 -2.54 8.25
N ILE A 27 14.06 -1.45 8.38
CA ILE A 27 12.71 -1.34 7.81
C ILE A 27 12.74 -1.40 6.28
N SER A 28 13.73 -0.75 5.64
CA SER A 28 13.87 -0.77 4.19
C SER A 28 14.13 -2.17 3.64
N ILE A 29 14.95 -2.96 4.33
CA ILE A 29 15.20 -4.37 3.97
C ILE A 29 13.93 -5.20 4.17
N TYR A 30 13.26 -5.06 5.32
CA TYR A 30 12.05 -5.81 5.64
C TYR A 30 10.91 -5.55 4.65
N LEU A 31 10.71 -4.30 4.25
CA LEU A 31 9.67 -3.88 3.29
C LEU A 31 10.14 -3.98 1.83
N ASN A 32 11.35 -4.47 1.59
CA ASN A 32 11.97 -4.54 0.26
C ASN A 32 11.89 -3.22 -0.51
N LEU A 33 12.20 -2.11 0.18
CA LEU A 33 12.19 -0.78 -0.41
C LEU A 33 13.38 -0.59 -1.35
N ASN A 34 13.14 0.04 -2.50
CA ASN A 34 14.23 0.37 -3.39
C ASN A 34 15.16 1.45 -2.77
N LYS A 35 16.38 1.55 -3.31
CA LYS A 35 17.41 2.47 -2.83
C LYS A 35 16.95 3.93 -2.89
N ASN A 36 16.17 4.31 -3.90
CA ASN A 36 15.68 5.68 -4.08
C ASN A 36 14.72 6.07 -2.96
N ILE A 37 13.74 5.23 -2.65
CA ILE A 37 12.78 5.46 -1.56
C ILE A 37 13.53 5.63 -0.23
N ARG A 38 14.48 4.72 0.07
CA ARG A 38 15.30 4.80 1.28
C ARG A 38 16.08 6.12 1.36
N ASN A 39 16.77 6.50 0.28
CA ASN A 39 17.58 7.72 0.23
C ASN A 39 16.69 8.98 0.35
N MET A 40 15.51 8.97 -0.27
CA MET A 40 14.55 10.07 -0.15
C MET A 40 14.00 10.19 1.27
N ALA A 41 13.69 9.08 1.92
CA ALA A 41 13.23 9.08 3.31
C ALA A 41 14.31 9.67 4.24
N ALA A 42 15.59 9.28 4.05
CA ALA A 42 16.71 9.84 4.78
C ALA A 42 16.88 11.34 4.51
N TYR A 43 16.76 11.77 3.26
CA TYR A 43 16.84 13.18 2.87
C TYR A 43 15.74 14.02 3.55
N TYR A 44 14.49 13.56 3.51
CA TYR A 44 13.37 14.27 4.15
C TYR A 44 13.52 14.34 5.66
N TYR A 45 13.94 13.25 6.29
CA TYR A 45 14.23 13.24 7.71
C TYR A 45 15.30 14.31 8.08
N LYS A 46 16.45 14.33 7.37
CA LYS A 46 17.49 15.34 7.59
C LYS A 46 17.00 16.76 7.34
N LYS A 47 16.21 16.96 6.28
CA LYS A 47 15.66 18.28 5.95
C LYS A 47 14.76 18.80 7.08
N ILE A 48 13.90 17.95 7.63
CA ILE A 48 13.01 18.35 8.72
C ILE A 48 13.81 18.61 10.00
N THR A 49 14.67 17.69 10.41
CA THR A 49 15.45 17.83 11.65
C THR A 49 16.43 18.99 11.65
N LYS A 50 16.86 19.45 10.47
CA LYS A 50 17.70 20.64 10.33
C LYS A 50 16.91 21.93 10.53
N ASN A 51 15.63 21.96 10.14
CA ASN A 51 14.79 23.16 10.16
C ASN A 51 13.91 23.25 11.41
N GLU A 52 13.79 22.17 12.17
CA GLU A 52 13.01 22.12 13.41
C GLU A 52 13.95 22.10 14.63
N GLU A 53 13.72 22.99 15.58
CA GLU A 53 14.47 23.01 16.84
C GLU A 53 14.34 21.73 17.64
N LYS A 54 13.13 21.14 17.63
CA LYS A 54 12.81 19.93 18.37
C LYS A 54 11.80 19.04 17.65
N VAL A 55 12.23 17.84 17.32
CA VAL A 55 11.35 16.78 16.82
C VAL A 55 10.79 15.98 17.99
N ILE A 56 9.44 15.89 18.10
CA ILE A 56 8.77 15.24 19.22
C ILE A 56 9.03 13.72 19.23
N ASN A 57 8.94 13.08 18.04
CA ASN A 57 9.13 11.63 17.90
C ASN A 57 9.86 11.32 16.60
N ASN A 58 11.15 11.03 16.71
CA ASN A 58 12.00 10.72 15.56
C ASN A 58 11.62 9.43 14.85
N ILE A 59 11.08 8.42 15.58
CA ILE A 59 10.67 7.14 14.99
C ILE A 59 9.41 7.32 14.15
N SER A 60 8.43 8.04 14.68
CA SER A 60 7.21 8.37 13.93
C SER A 60 7.51 9.26 12.71
N LEU A 61 8.45 10.19 12.85
CA LEU A 61 8.89 11.04 11.75
C LEU A 61 9.55 10.25 10.63
N ILE A 62 10.48 9.33 10.92
CA ILE A 62 11.12 8.53 9.86
C ILE A 62 10.10 7.59 9.19
N ALA A 63 9.13 7.04 9.95
CA ALA A 63 8.04 6.27 9.37
C ALA A 63 7.19 7.09 8.40
N PHE A 64 6.91 8.36 8.74
CA PHE A 64 6.24 9.29 7.83
C PHE A 64 7.10 9.64 6.61
N CYS A 65 8.41 9.84 6.77
CA CYS A 65 9.31 10.09 5.65
C CYS A 65 9.34 8.90 4.67
N ILE A 66 9.30 7.66 5.17
CA ILE A 66 9.16 6.45 4.32
C ILE A 66 7.83 6.50 3.56
N PHE A 67 6.70 6.70 4.26
CA PHE A 67 5.39 6.78 3.64
C PHE A 67 5.30 7.87 2.57
N PHE A 68 5.84 9.05 2.84
CA PHE A 68 5.88 10.16 1.90
C PHE A 68 6.74 9.84 0.67
N SER A 69 7.90 9.21 0.87
CA SER A 69 8.82 8.81 -0.20
C SER A 69 8.20 7.74 -1.11
N VAL A 70 7.52 6.73 -0.54
CA VAL A 70 6.79 5.71 -1.30
C VAL A 70 5.72 6.36 -2.19
N ARG A 71 4.98 7.32 -1.66
CA ARG A 71 3.95 8.04 -2.43
C ARG A 71 4.54 8.91 -3.55
N LYS A 72 5.70 9.52 -3.31
CA LYS A 72 6.36 10.40 -4.28
C LYS A 72 6.96 9.63 -5.45
N GLU A 73 7.53 8.47 -5.21
CA GLU A 73 8.13 7.62 -6.24
C GLU A 73 7.10 7.00 -7.19
N ASN A 74 5.81 7.08 -6.86
CA ASN A 74 4.69 6.56 -7.67
C ASN A 74 4.95 5.13 -8.19
N HIS A 75 5.36 4.25 -7.28
CA HIS A 75 5.77 2.88 -7.59
C HIS A 75 4.57 2.00 -8.00
N ASN A 76 4.81 1.08 -8.95
CA ASN A 76 3.82 0.06 -9.37
C ASN A 76 3.40 -0.92 -8.25
N ALA A 77 4.02 -0.83 -7.07
CA ALA A 77 3.71 -1.64 -5.91
C ALA A 77 3.72 -0.78 -4.64
N PRO A 78 2.76 0.13 -4.47
CA PRO A 78 2.74 1.05 -3.35
C PRO A 78 2.53 0.29 -2.03
N ILE A 79 3.35 0.64 -1.03
CA ILE A 79 3.26 0.09 0.31
C ILE A 79 2.28 0.94 1.11
N THR A 80 1.38 0.29 1.84
CA THR A 80 0.39 0.95 2.66
C THR A 80 1.00 1.47 3.96
N ILE A 81 0.38 2.50 4.54
CA ILE A 81 0.80 3.02 5.86
C ILE A 81 0.65 1.96 6.96
N LYS A 82 -0.27 0.99 6.78
CA LYS A 82 -0.47 -0.12 7.71
C LYS A 82 0.74 -1.06 7.69
N GLU A 83 1.22 -1.42 6.51
CA GLU A 83 2.42 -2.27 6.36
C GLU A 83 3.68 -1.59 6.93
N ILE A 84 3.82 -0.27 6.72
CA ILE A 84 4.90 0.49 7.35
C ILE A 84 4.78 0.41 8.88
N SER A 85 3.58 0.63 9.43
CA SER A 85 3.33 0.53 10.87
C SER A 85 3.67 -0.87 11.42
N GLU A 86 3.22 -1.93 10.76
CA GLU A 86 3.49 -3.33 11.13
C GLU A 86 5.00 -3.63 11.09
N ALA A 87 5.71 -3.15 10.06
CA ALA A 87 7.15 -3.29 10.00
C ALA A 87 7.85 -2.66 11.21
N PHE A 88 7.48 -1.44 11.60
CA PHE A 88 8.03 -0.81 12.79
C PHE A 88 7.71 -1.57 14.07
N GLN A 89 6.49 -2.11 14.20
CA GLN A 89 6.07 -2.90 15.38
C GLN A 89 6.87 -4.22 15.48
N ASN A 90 7.15 -4.88 14.37
CA ASN A 90 7.97 -6.10 14.33
C ASN A 90 9.41 -5.86 14.82
N PHE A 91 9.92 -4.63 14.70
CA PHE A 91 11.21 -4.23 15.28
C PHE A 91 11.10 -3.59 16.68
N GLY A 92 9.96 -3.76 17.35
CA GLY A 92 9.76 -3.32 18.74
C GLY A 92 9.41 -1.84 18.90
N HIS A 93 9.07 -1.13 17.83
CA HIS A 93 8.71 0.28 17.86
C HIS A 93 7.20 0.47 17.90
N ARG A 94 6.68 1.16 18.91
CA ARG A 94 5.26 1.45 19.09
C ARG A 94 4.79 2.57 18.16
N VAL A 95 4.60 2.24 16.89
CA VAL A 95 4.13 3.17 15.87
C VAL A 95 2.84 2.61 15.27
N ASN A 96 1.83 3.46 15.10
CA ASN A 96 0.58 3.09 14.45
C ASN A 96 0.26 4.08 13.30
N PRO A 97 -0.61 3.72 12.36
CA PRO A 97 -0.93 4.56 11.21
C PRO A 97 -1.40 5.98 11.57
N ARG A 98 -2.21 6.11 12.65
CA ARG A 98 -2.70 7.42 13.11
C ARG A 98 -1.55 8.29 13.65
N LEU A 99 -0.62 7.69 14.39
CA LEU A 99 0.54 8.37 14.93
C LEU A 99 1.46 8.87 13.80
N ILE A 100 1.72 8.03 12.80
CA ILE A 100 2.54 8.38 11.63
C ILE A 100 1.93 9.61 10.92
N LEU A 101 0.63 9.59 10.64
CA LEU A 101 -0.04 10.71 9.96
C LEU A 101 -0.09 11.97 10.81
N ARG A 102 -0.49 11.84 12.08
CA ARG A 102 -0.60 12.98 13.00
C ARG A 102 0.72 13.72 13.13
N ASP A 103 1.79 12.98 13.39
CA ASP A 103 3.11 13.56 13.61
C ASP A 103 3.73 14.04 12.28
N GLY A 104 3.46 13.34 11.18
CA GLY A 104 3.93 13.74 9.86
C GLY A 104 3.28 15.00 9.31
N ILE A 105 1.99 15.21 9.58
CA ILE A 105 1.26 16.42 9.14
C ILE A 105 1.90 17.68 9.74
N LYS A 106 2.40 17.61 10.98
CA LYS A 106 3.08 18.75 11.65
C LYS A 106 4.27 19.25 10.85
N TYR A 107 4.98 18.36 10.18
CA TYR A 107 6.21 18.66 9.44
C TYR A 107 6.00 18.72 7.92
N LYS A 108 4.74 18.58 7.45
CA LYS A 108 4.43 18.56 6.00
C LYS A 108 4.90 19.81 5.28
N HIS A 109 4.91 20.96 5.95
CA HIS A 109 5.34 22.24 5.36
C HIS A 109 6.82 22.27 4.94
N HIS A 110 7.67 21.41 5.51
CA HIS A 110 9.05 21.26 5.08
C HIS A 110 9.23 20.39 3.82
N LEU A 111 8.17 19.66 3.44
CA LEU A 111 8.21 18.75 2.30
C LEU A 111 7.80 19.49 1.01
N THR A 112 8.20 18.94 -0.12
CA THR A 112 7.75 19.48 -1.41
C THR A 112 6.24 19.37 -1.55
N LYS A 113 5.62 20.40 -2.17
CA LYS A 113 4.19 20.47 -2.40
C LYS A 113 3.72 19.28 -3.26
N ASP A 114 2.52 18.81 -2.92
CA ASP A 114 1.64 17.95 -3.73
C ASP A 114 2.20 16.59 -4.19
N VAL A 115 2.26 15.67 -3.24
CA VAL A 115 2.33 14.25 -3.56
C VAL A 115 0.89 13.73 -3.69
N PRO A 116 0.43 13.34 -4.88
CA PRO A 116 -0.93 12.86 -5.08
C PRO A 116 -1.17 11.57 -4.26
N PRO A 117 -2.40 11.34 -3.82
CA PRO A 117 -2.75 10.07 -3.21
C PRO A 117 -2.63 8.94 -4.24
N HIS A 118 -2.28 7.73 -3.79
CA HIS A 118 -2.33 6.55 -4.65
C HIS A 118 -3.75 6.33 -5.18
N LYS A 119 -3.81 5.90 -6.43
CA LYS A 119 -5.06 5.52 -7.11
C LYS A 119 -5.25 4.00 -7.02
N CYS A 120 -6.45 3.53 -7.34
CA CYS A 120 -6.74 2.10 -7.41
C CYS A 120 -5.83 1.39 -8.42
N GLU A 121 -5.55 2.05 -9.53
CA GLU A 121 -4.70 1.53 -10.62
C GLU A 121 -3.30 1.17 -10.16
N ASP A 122 -2.74 1.90 -9.20
CA ASP A 122 -1.39 1.69 -8.67
C ASP A 122 -1.29 0.36 -7.89
N TYR A 123 -2.40 -0.11 -7.31
CA TYR A 123 -2.44 -1.33 -6.52
C TYR A 123 -2.73 -2.60 -7.34
N ILE A 124 -3.23 -2.48 -8.59
CA ILE A 124 -3.71 -3.63 -9.38
C ILE A 124 -2.61 -4.70 -9.52
N THR A 125 -1.45 -4.31 -10.03
CA THR A 125 -0.36 -5.25 -10.33
C THR A 125 0.09 -6.01 -9.08
N ARG A 126 0.24 -5.29 -7.97
CA ARG A 126 0.65 -5.89 -6.71
C ARG A 126 -0.40 -6.85 -6.16
N LEU A 127 -1.65 -6.40 -6.04
CA LEU A 127 -2.71 -7.23 -5.46
C LEU A 127 -3.02 -8.46 -6.30
N ILE A 128 -2.97 -8.35 -7.62
CA ILE A 128 -3.14 -9.52 -8.50
C ILE A 128 -1.96 -10.49 -8.31
N TRP A 129 -0.72 -9.97 -8.19
CA TRP A 129 0.44 -10.81 -7.91
C TRP A 129 0.29 -11.57 -6.59
N ASP A 130 -0.12 -10.87 -5.52
CA ASP A 130 -0.33 -11.47 -4.20
C ASP A 130 -1.40 -12.58 -4.27
N VAL A 131 -2.52 -12.33 -4.95
CA VAL A 131 -3.63 -13.28 -5.14
C VAL A 131 -3.20 -14.48 -5.98
N MET A 132 -2.48 -14.26 -7.09
CA MET A 132 -2.07 -15.34 -8.01
C MET A 132 -0.99 -16.26 -7.44
N ASN A 133 -0.26 -15.80 -6.43
CA ASN A 133 0.72 -16.63 -5.72
C ASN A 133 0.17 -17.27 -4.42
N HIS A 134 -1.13 -17.16 -4.18
CA HIS A 134 -1.75 -17.79 -3.02
C HIS A 134 -1.89 -19.30 -3.22
N ASN A 135 -1.48 -20.09 -2.22
CA ASN A 135 -1.41 -21.57 -2.32
C ASN A 135 -2.78 -22.20 -2.65
N GLU A 136 -3.86 -21.73 -2.03
CA GLU A 136 -5.21 -22.25 -2.26
C GLU A 136 -5.68 -22.05 -3.72
N LEU A 137 -5.15 -21.04 -4.40
CA LEU A 137 -5.49 -20.80 -5.81
C LEU A 137 -4.91 -21.88 -6.73
N GLU A 138 -3.69 -22.37 -6.46
CA GLU A 138 -3.08 -23.47 -7.21
C GLU A 138 -3.92 -24.75 -7.14
N ASP A 139 -4.36 -25.11 -5.94
CA ASP A 139 -5.22 -26.29 -5.73
C ASP A 139 -6.55 -26.15 -6.47
N ARG A 140 -7.10 -24.96 -6.57
CA ARG A 140 -8.35 -24.68 -7.29
C ARG A 140 -8.18 -24.71 -8.80
N LEU A 141 -7.07 -24.19 -9.32
CA LEU A 141 -6.76 -24.24 -10.75
C LEU A 141 -6.60 -25.68 -11.23
N ILE A 142 -5.94 -26.53 -10.45
CA ILE A 142 -5.76 -27.95 -10.75
C ILE A 142 -7.10 -28.71 -10.75
N LYS A 143 -8.02 -28.36 -9.82
CA LYS A 143 -9.32 -29.04 -9.67
C LYS A 143 -10.39 -28.59 -10.68
N LYS A 144 -10.25 -27.40 -11.27
CA LYS A 144 -11.33 -26.73 -12.05
C LYS A 144 -11.16 -26.78 -13.57
N ASP A 145 -10.26 -27.55 -14.11
CA ASP A 145 -10.03 -27.66 -15.54
C ASP A 145 -8.86 -26.84 -16.10
N SER A 146 -7.97 -27.58 -16.68
CA SER A 146 -6.58 -27.23 -17.03
C SER A 146 -6.34 -26.22 -18.14
N ARG A 147 -7.34 -25.47 -18.58
CA ARG A 147 -7.20 -24.51 -19.69
C ARG A 147 -6.69 -23.14 -19.29
N TRP A 148 -6.49 -22.89 -17.98
CA TRP A 148 -6.01 -21.63 -17.49
C TRP A 148 -4.50 -21.72 -17.23
N SER A 149 -3.71 -20.95 -17.98
CA SER A 149 -2.31 -20.75 -17.65
C SER A 149 -2.22 -19.56 -16.69
N LYS A 150 -1.49 -19.72 -15.57
CA LYS A 150 -1.28 -18.67 -14.56
C LYS A 150 -0.84 -17.31 -15.16
N LYS A 151 -0.17 -17.33 -16.31
CA LYS A 151 0.30 -16.13 -17.02
C LYS A 151 -0.81 -15.42 -17.82
N GLU A 152 -1.62 -16.17 -18.54
CA GLU A 152 -2.71 -15.63 -19.35
C GLU A 152 -3.79 -15.03 -18.45
N ASP A 153 -4.15 -15.74 -17.36
CA ASP A 153 -5.10 -15.26 -16.37
C ASP A 153 -4.65 -13.96 -15.70
N HIS A 154 -3.37 -13.84 -15.38
CA HIS A 154 -2.83 -12.62 -14.79
C HIS A 154 -3.00 -11.41 -15.73
N ILE A 155 -2.72 -11.57 -17.01
CA ILE A 155 -2.82 -10.49 -18.01
C ILE A 155 -4.28 -10.11 -18.22
N GLU A 156 -5.16 -11.09 -18.41
CA GLU A 156 -6.59 -10.85 -18.62
C GLU A 156 -7.27 -10.23 -17.41
N LEU A 157 -6.98 -10.74 -16.21
CA LEU A 157 -7.50 -10.19 -14.96
C LEU A 157 -7.02 -8.74 -14.76
N THR A 158 -5.75 -8.47 -15.05
CA THR A 158 -5.19 -7.10 -14.97
C THR A 158 -5.90 -6.15 -15.94
N LYS A 159 -6.12 -6.59 -17.18
CA LYS A 159 -6.84 -5.82 -18.20
C LYS A 159 -8.27 -5.55 -17.75
N LYS A 160 -9.00 -6.59 -17.33
CA LYS A 160 -10.39 -6.47 -16.87
C LYS A 160 -10.53 -5.55 -15.66
N CYS A 161 -9.62 -5.63 -14.70
CA CYS A 161 -9.58 -4.70 -13.55
C CYS A 161 -9.45 -3.23 -14.00
N ARG A 162 -8.56 -2.96 -14.95
CA ARG A 162 -8.39 -1.60 -15.49
C ARG A 162 -9.64 -1.12 -16.22
N ASP A 163 -10.29 -1.98 -16.97
CA ASP A 163 -11.53 -1.63 -17.70
C ASP A 163 -12.68 -1.35 -16.72
N VAL A 164 -12.85 -2.18 -15.68
CA VAL A 164 -13.81 -1.92 -14.60
C VAL A 164 -13.51 -0.57 -13.93
N LEU A 165 -12.27 -0.27 -13.61
CA LEU A 165 -11.91 1.00 -12.98
C LEU A 165 -12.16 2.20 -13.89
N LYS A 166 -11.97 2.10 -15.21
CA LYS A 166 -12.29 3.18 -16.16
C LYS A 166 -13.79 3.52 -16.17
N MET A 167 -14.65 2.52 -16.00
CA MET A 167 -16.11 2.71 -15.93
C MET A 167 -16.58 3.36 -14.63
N LEU A 168 -15.79 3.27 -13.54
CA LEU A 168 -16.13 3.88 -12.27
C LEU A 168 -15.89 5.39 -12.30
N THR A 169 -16.94 6.17 -12.10
CA THR A 169 -16.83 7.63 -12.02
C THR A 169 -16.04 8.08 -10.79
N PHE A 170 -15.54 9.32 -10.84
CA PHE A 170 -14.83 9.93 -9.71
C PHE A 170 -15.69 9.95 -8.43
N ARG A 171 -16.99 10.20 -8.55
CA ARG A 171 -17.93 10.20 -7.39
C ARG A 171 -18.02 8.84 -6.72
N VAL A 172 -18.01 7.76 -7.50
CA VAL A 172 -18.07 6.38 -6.99
C VAL A 172 -16.78 6.01 -6.27
N ARG A 173 -15.63 6.50 -6.74
CA ARG A 173 -14.31 6.24 -6.13
C ARG A 173 -14.02 7.15 -4.94
N GLY A 174 -14.61 8.35 -4.91
CA GLY A 174 -14.33 9.39 -3.92
C GLY A 174 -14.60 8.93 -2.49
N GLY A 175 -13.71 9.31 -1.56
CA GLY A 175 -13.83 8.97 -0.13
C GLY A 175 -13.56 7.51 0.23
N ARG A 176 -13.30 6.63 -0.73
CA ARG A 176 -13.01 5.21 -0.50
C ARG A 176 -11.51 4.94 -0.44
N ASN A 177 -11.14 3.93 0.34
CA ASN A 177 -9.77 3.47 0.38
C ASN A 177 -9.43 2.77 -0.96
N PRO A 178 -8.47 3.28 -1.75
CA PRO A 178 -8.16 2.72 -3.07
C PRO A 178 -7.62 1.28 -2.99
N PHE A 179 -6.92 0.91 -1.93
CA PHE A 179 -6.41 -0.43 -1.71
C PHE A 179 -7.56 -1.45 -1.54
N ILE A 180 -8.56 -1.11 -0.71
CA ILE A 180 -9.73 -1.96 -0.47
C ILE A 180 -10.61 -2.05 -1.73
N LEU A 181 -10.86 -0.92 -2.37
CA LEU A 181 -11.67 -0.88 -3.59
C LEU A 181 -11.02 -1.72 -4.70
N THR A 182 -9.69 -1.70 -4.84
CA THR A 182 -8.99 -2.54 -5.81
C THR A 182 -9.19 -4.03 -5.52
N GLY A 183 -9.14 -4.47 -4.26
CA GLY A 183 -9.45 -5.86 -3.88
C GLY A 183 -10.86 -6.29 -4.31
N ALA A 184 -11.86 -5.43 -4.10
CA ALA A 184 -13.23 -5.69 -4.56
C ALA A 184 -13.36 -5.70 -6.09
N VAL A 185 -12.61 -4.85 -6.79
CA VAL A 185 -12.55 -4.81 -8.26
C VAL A 185 -11.94 -6.09 -8.82
N ILE A 186 -10.88 -6.64 -8.20
CA ILE A 186 -10.29 -7.93 -8.60
C ILE A 186 -11.33 -9.04 -8.47
N TYR A 187 -12.11 -9.07 -7.38
CA TYR A 187 -13.18 -10.04 -7.20
C TYR A 187 -14.28 -9.92 -8.27
N LEU A 188 -14.70 -8.69 -8.61
CA LEU A 188 -15.67 -8.46 -9.67
C LEU A 188 -15.11 -8.87 -11.04
N ALA A 189 -13.86 -8.51 -11.34
CA ALA A 189 -13.21 -8.79 -12.62
C ALA A 189 -13.16 -10.31 -12.91
N ASP A 190 -12.81 -11.12 -11.90
CA ASP A 190 -12.84 -12.59 -12.03
C ASP A 190 -14.27 -13.10 -12.34
N LYS A 191 -15.29 -12.56 -11.69
CA LYS A 191 -16.71 -12.94 -11.98
C LYS A 191 -17.15 -12.53 -13.38
N LEU A 192 -16.71 -11.37 -13.86
CA LEU A 192 -17.04 -10.92 -15.22
C LEU A 192 -16.35 -11.79 -16.27
N LEU A 193 -15.08 -12.12 -16.07
CA LEU A 193 -14.35 -13.04 -16.94
C LEU A 193 -14.98 -14.43 -16.92
N ALA A 194 -15.36 -14.94 -15.77
CA ALA A 194 -16.04 -16.21 -15.64
C ALA A 194 -17.37 -16.26 -16.43
N LYS A 195 -18.14 -15.17 -16.41
CA LYS A 195 -19.37 -15.02 -17.21
C LYS A 195 -19.07 -14.95 -18.71
N GLU A 196 -18.07 -14.16 -19.10
CA GLU A 196 -17.66 -13.95 -20.49
C GLU A 196 -17.18 -15.26 -21.15
N TYR A 197 -16.38 -16.05 -20.43
CA TYR A 197 -15.87 -17.33 -20.92
C TYR A 197 -16.76 -18.54 -20.60
N LYS A 198 -17.95 -18.33 -20.02
CA LYS A 198 -18.87 -19.38 -19.56
C LYS A 198 -18.19 -20.40 -18.63
N LYS A 199 -17.31 -19.93 -17.75
CA LYS A 199 -16.55 -20.73 -16.80
C LYS A 199 -16.97 -20.38 -15.35
N LYS A 200 -16.48 -21.15 -14.38
CA LYS A 200 -16.68 -20.83 -12.95
C LYS A 200 -15.63 -19.81 -12.50
N ALA A 201 -16.05 -18.82 -11.72
CA ALA A 201 -15.16 -17.90 -11.05
C ALA A 201 -14.16 -18.66 -10.14
N ILE A 202 -12.92 -18.24 -10.14
CA ILE A 202 -11.82 -18.91 -9.42
C ILE A 202 -11.60 -18.26 -8.06
N LEU A 203 -11.66 -16.91 -8.02
CA LEU A 203 -11.39 -16.15 -6.81
C LEU A 203 -12.59 -16.15 -5.87
N THR A 204 -12.31 -16.35 -4.58
CA THR A 204 -13.26 -16.09 -3.50
C THR A 204 -12.85 -14.86 -2.73
N GLN A 205 -13.78 -14.28 -1.97
CA GLN A 205 -13.49 -13.17 -1.08
C GLN A 205 -12.43 -13.56 -0.04
N ASN A 206 -12.46 -14.80 0.44
CA ASN A 206 -11.50 -15.35 1.38
C ASN A 206 -10.08 -15.38 0.81
N ILE A 207 -9.88 -15.94 -0.39
CA ILE A 207 -8.57 -16.00 -1.05
C ILE A 207 -7.99 -14.58 -1.21
N ILE A 208 -8.79 -13.63 -1.67
CA ILE A 208 -8.33 -12.24 -1.82
C ILE A 208 -8.00 -11.65 -0.45
N SER A 209 -8.81 -11.92 0.57
CA SER A 209 -8.58 -11.44 1.93
C SER A 209 -7.26 -11.96 2.51
N GLU A 210 -7.01 -13.25 2.43
CA GLU A 210 -5.79 -13.87 2.95
C GLU A 210 -4.54 -13.41 2.19
N ALA A 211 -4.60 -13.39 0.85
CA ALA A 211 -3.49 -12.96 0.02
C ALA A 211 -3.12 -11.49 0.22
N THR A 212 -4.12 -10.61 0.34
CA THR A 212 -3.91 -9.15 0.34
C THR A 212 -3.99 -8.51 1.73
N LYS A 213 -4.40 -9.27 2.75
CA LYS A 213 -4.67 -8.78 4.11
C LYS A 213 -5.77 -7.71 4.18
N ILE A 214 -6.64 -7.66 3.17
CA ILE A 214 -7.86 -6.85 3.17
C ILE A 214 -8.93 -7.65 3.91
N ALA A 215 -9.63 -7.04 4.86
CA ALA A 215 -10.72 -7.72 5.56
C ALA A 215 -11.81 -8.17 4.59
N GLU A 216 -12.25 -9.43 4.68
CA GLU A 216 -13.24 -10.04 3.77
C GLU A 216 -14.55 -9.25 3.74
N TYR A 217 -15.03 -8.79 4.90
CA TYR A 217 -16.24 -7.96 4.98
C TYR A 217 -16.13 -6.66 4.17
N SER A 218 -14.92 -6.07 4.10
CA SER A 218 -14.69 -4.85 3.32
C SER A 218 -14.75 -5.12 1.81
N ILE A 219 -14.25 -6.27 1.37
CA ILE A 219 -14.34 -6.70 -0.03
C ILE A 219 -15.82 -6.93 -0.37
N ARG A 220 -16.55 -7.65 0.50
CA ARG A 220 -17.97 -7.93 0.35
C ARG A 220 -18.82 -6.67 0.29
N ASP A 221 -18.57 -5.73 1.20
CA ASP A 221 -19.32 -4.46 1.25
C ASP A 221 -19.16 -3.68 -0.04
N HIS A 222 -17.92 -3.47 -0.51
CA HIS A 222 -17.67 -2.76 -1.77
C HIS A 222 -18.22 -3.50 -2.98
N TYR A 223 -18.18 -4.83 -2.98
CA TYR A 223 -18.73 -5.62 -4.06
C TYR A 223 -20.27 -5.54 -4.10
N VAL A 224 -20.95 -5.80 -2.98
CA VAL A 224 -22.42 -5.90 -2.91
C VAL A 224 -23.07 -4.53 -3.08
N ASN A 225 -22.57 -3.54 -2.34
CA ASN A 225 -23.24 -2.24 -2.24
C ASN A 225 -22.80 -1.24 -3.33
N LEU A 226 -21.66 -1.50 -3.99
CA LEU A 226 -21.13 -0.57 -4.98
C LEU A 226 -21.01 -1.18 -6.37
N LEU A 227 -20.26 -2.31 -6.50
CA LEU A 227 -19.87 -2.82 -7.80
C LEU A 227 -20.97 -3.67 -8.47
N LYS A 228 -21.61 -4.55 -7.70
CA LYS A 228 -22.65 -5.44 -8.23
C LYS A 228 -23.82 -4.68 -8.87
N PRO A 229 -24.39 -3.62 -8.28
CA PRO A 229 -25.45 -2.84 -8.91
C PRO A 229 -25.04 -2.21 -10.23
N LEU A 230 -23.79 -1.75 -10.33
CA LEU A 230 -23.30 -1.04 -11.53
C LEU A 230 -22.95 -1.97 -12.71
N PHE A 231 -22.56 -3.22 -12.45
CA PHE A 231 -22.01 -4.09 -13.49
C PHE A 231 -22.82 -5.37 -13.73
N ILE A 232 -23.64 -5.78 -12.80
CA ILE A 232 -24.39 -7.04 -12.90
C ILE A 232 -25.88 -6.79 -13.08
N ASN A 233 -26.44 -5.81 -12.37
CA ASN A 233 -27.88 -5.51 -12.47
C ASN A 233 -28.22 -4.64 -13.68
N SER A 234 -27.25 -3.86 -14.22
CA SER A 234 -27.42 -3.08 -15.45
C SER A 234 -27.36 -3.91 -16.75
N SER A 235 -27.09 -5.21 -16.66
CA SER A 235 -27.06 -6.13 -17.82
C SER A 235 -28.39 -6.88 -18.00
N SER A 236 -29.46 -6.46 -17.32
CA SER A 236 -30.79 -7.10 -17.34
C SER A 236 -31.87 -6.24 -18.01
N GLU A 237 -31.47 -5.13 -18.64
CA GLU A 237 -32.25 -4.35 -19.59
C GLU A 237 -31.56 -4.46 -20.97
#